data_7ce328876ea0ce3ee250fd35a7f0e7fc
#
_entry.id   7ce328876ea0ce3ee250fd35a7f0e7fc
#
_cell.length_a   1.000
_cell.length_b   1.000
_cell.length_c   1.000
_cell.angle_alpha   90.00
_cell.angle_beta   90.00
_cell.angle_gamma   90.00
#
_symmetry.space_group_name_H-M   'P 1'
#
loop_
_entity.id
_entity.type
_entity.pdbx_description
1 polymer ?
#
loop_
_entity_poly.entity_id
_entity_poly.type
_entity_poly.pdbx_seq_one_letter_code
_entity_poly.pdbx_strand_id
1 'polypeptide(L)'
;MAFFPGEEITTKPEAEANRQLEVVYGEDTIRLSFCGEEGAQTLRTEVSVCGEVCPTETADDLAPSEISDSDLRKLTKSALKRGVYRLLSEYTGKELPWGTLTGIRPTKIAMALLEEGASDEEIGRHMKEVYLTGDEKTDLSIEIAKREKEILKNIDYENGYSLYIGIPFCPTTCLYCSFTSYPMGKWAGRMDEYLDAVFKEIDYTAEAFKDKKLNTVYIGGGTPTSLSAPQLDRLLTKVEESFDFSHCQEFTVEAGRPDSITEDKLVAIRHHKVSRISINPQTMKQETLRIIGRRHTVEQIKEVYGLARKLGFDNINMDLILGLPGENIDDVRHTMEELKVMAPDNITIHSLAIKRAARLNLEWDKYESLLMENSSEVMKLTEDYCRSMGLEPYYLYRQKNMAGNFENVGYALPGKAGIYNILIMEEKQSIVALGAGSTSKAVFPGGRIERADNVKDVELYMSRIDEMIERKRALYKE
;
A
#
# COMPACT_ATOMS: atom_id res chain seq x y z
N MET A 1 7.47 11.89 14.82
CA MET A 1 7.16 10.45 14.68
C MET A 1 8.20 9.67 13.91
N ALA A 2 8.58 10.02 12.67
CA ALA A 2 9.58 9.23 11.94
C ALA A 2 11.00 9.24 12.56
N PHE A 3 11.38 10.34 13.22
CA PHE A 3 12.64 10.42 13.97
C PHE A 3 12.57 9.73 15.34
N PHE A 4 11.38 9.62 15.92
CA PHE A 4 11.11 9.05 17.24
C PHE A 4 9.97 8.03 17.13
N PRO A 5 10.24 6.84 16.60
CA PRO A 5 9.23 5.80 16.47
C PRO A 5 8.84 5.26 17.86
N GLY A 6 7.54 5.23 18.13
CA GLY A 6 7.00 4.71 19.39
C GLY A 6 6.79 5.76 20.49
N GLU A 7 7.28 6.99 20.32
CA GLU A 7 7.13 8.05 21.31
C GLU A 7 5.80 8.81 21.18
N GLU A 8 5.22 9.20 22.30
CA GLU A 8 4.02 10.02 22.34
C GLU A 8 4.40 11.50 22.22
N ILE A 9 3.92 12.13 21.13
CA ILE A 9 4.13 13.57 20.90
C ILE A 9 2.94 14.31 21.47
N THR A 10 3.16 15.07 22.56
CA THR A 10 2.14 15.96 23.12
C THR A 10 2.26 17.35 22.52
N THR A 11 1.13 17.93 22.08
CA THR A 11 1.04 19.30 21.62
C THR A 11 0.28 20.11 22.66
N LYS A 12 0.89 21.17 23.19
CA LYS A 12 0.19 22.16 24.02
C LYS A 12 -0.15 23.37 23.12
N PRO A 13 -1.42 23.64 22.80
CA PRO A 13 -1.80 24.88 22.15
C PRO A 13 -1.79 26.00 23.20
N GLU A 14 -0.80 26.89 23.18
CA GLU A 14 -0.91 28.17 23.86
C GLU A 14 -1.53 29.18 22.89
N ALA A 15 -2.61 29.80 23.35
CA ALA A 15 -3.31 30.84 22.63
C ALA A 15 -2.53 32.16 22.71
N GLU A 16 -2.54 32.86 21.56
CA GLU A 16 -2.15 34.24 21.27
C GLU A 16 -0.83 34.46 20.57
N ALA A 17 -0.92 35.02 19.37
CA ALA A 17 0.05 35.69 18.49
C ALA A 17 1.36 34.96 18.11
N ASN A 18 1.98 34.21 18.99
CA ASN A 18 3.16 33.36 18.71
C ASN A 18 2.77 31.90 18.88
N ARG A 19 2.62 31.18 17.78
CA ARG A 19 2.37 29.72 17.81
C ARG A 19 3.65 29.00 18.19
N GLN A 20 3.69 28.35 19.34
CA GLN A 20 4.77 27.48 19.77
C GLN A 20 4.31 26.03 19.71
N LEU A 21 5.16 25.17 19.20
CA LEU A 21 5.02 23.71 19.26
C LEU A 21 6.12 23.19 20.17
N GLU A 22 5.76 22.55 21.26
CA GLU A 22 6.70 21.90 22.17
C GLU A 22 6.63 20.39 21.96
N VAL A 23 7.77 19.78 21.71
CA VAL A 23 7.92 18.32 21.58
C VAL A 23 8.84 17.88 22.71
N VAL A 24 8.31 17.05 23.61
CA VAL A 24 9.09 16.51 24.73
C VAL A 24 9.54 15.10 24.37
N TYR A 25 10.83 14.83 24.54
CA TYR A 25 11.44 13.53 24.30
C TYR A 25 12.36 13.19 25.49
N GLY A 26 11.95 12.25 26.33
CA GLY A 26 12.65 11.93 27.57
C GLY A 26 12.82 13.15 28.47
N GLU A 27 14.06 13.51 28.81
CA GLU A 27 14.40 14.71 29.57
C GLU A 27 14.57 15.96 28.67
N ASP A 28 14.57 15.79 27.35
CA ASP A 28 14.79 16.85 26.38
C ASP A 28 13.47 17.47 25.90
N THR A 29 13.52 18.76 25.65
CA THR A 29 12.38 19.51 25.11
C THR A 29 12.80 20.23 23.85
N ILE A 30 12.14 19.95 22.73
CA ILE A 30 12.28 20.67 21.48
C ILE A 30 11.16 21.68 21.37
N ARG A 31 11.49 22.97 21.41
CA ARG A 31 10.50 24.04 21.29
C ARG A 31 10.60 24.68 19.91
N LEU A 32 9.49 24.68 19.18
CA LEU A 32 9.38 25.35 17.88
C LEU A 32 8.55 26.62 18.06
N SER A 33 9.14 27.77 17.78
CA SER A 33 8.47 29.07 17.88
C SER A 33 8.27 29.66 16.48
N PHE A 34 7.06 30.16 16.23
CA PHE A 34 6.70 30.87 15.02
C PHE A 34 6.58 32.36 15.35
N CYS A 35 7.50 33.15 14.86
CA CYS A 35 7.46 34.61 15.00
C CYS A 35 7.06 35.22 13.67
N GLY A 36 5.96 35.97 13.64
CA GLY A 36 5.56 36.81 12.49
C GLY A 36 5.46 38.25 12.95
N GLU A 37 6.09 39.19 12.23
CA GLU A 37 5.81 40.62 12.39
C GLU A 37 4.70 40.99 11.39
N GLU A 38 3.80 41.90 11.78
CA GLU A 38 2.76 42.42 10.87
C GLU A 38 3.43 43.09 9.65
N GLY A 39 3.27 42.47 8.47
CA GLY A 39 3.80 42.96 7.20
C GLY A 39 5.04 42.24 6.65
N ALA A 40 5.71 41.40 7.44
CA ALA A 40 6.78 40.54 6.95
C ALA A 40 6.55 39.12 7.50
N GLN A 41 6.24 38.18 6.64
CA GLN A 41 6.10 36.77 7.05
C GLN A 41 7.48 36.10 7.07
N THR A 42 8.22 36.31 8.15
CA THR A 42 9.46 35.60 8.38
C THR A 42 9.18 34.44 9.32
N LEU A 43 9.41 33.22 8.83
CA LEU A 43 9.30 32.02 9.64
C LEU A 43 10.63 31.83 10.39
N ARG A 44 10.66 32.06 11.69
CA ARG A 44 11.79 31.68 12.56
C ARG A 44 11.47 30.36 13.24
N THR A 45 12.35 29.40 13.09
CA THR A 45 12.30 28.12 13.78
C THR A 45 13.41 28.11 14.84
N GLU A 46 13.08 28.13 16.10
CA GLU A 46 14.04 27.98 17.19
C GLU A 46 13.87 26.57 17.78
N VAL A 47 14.99 25.87 17.97
CA VAL A 47 15.02 24.62 18.71
C VAL A 47 15.90 24.81 19.92
N SER A 48 15.35 24.53 21.09
CA SER A 48 16.13 24.44 22.33
C SER A 48 16.20 22.98 22.77
N VAL A 49 17.43 22.49 22.96
CA VAL A 49 17.71 21.19 23.55
C VAL A 49 18.37 21.46 24.89
N CYS A 50 17.87 20.87 25.97
CA CYS A 50 18.36 21.07 27.34
C CYS A 50 18.49 22.55 27.75
N GLY A 51 17.66 23.43 27.20
CA GLY A 51 17.69 24.88 27.51
C GLY A 51 18.70 25.71 26.72
N GLU A 52 19.49 25.13 25.86
CA GLU A 52 20.37 25.86 24.93
C GLU A 52 19.65 26.07 23.58
N VAL A 53 19.68 27.32 23.09
CA VAL A 53 19.07 27.69 21.80
C VAL A 53 20.04 27.44 20.67
N CYS A 54 19.67 26.54 19.75
CA CYS A 54 20.44 26.33 18.50
C CYS A 54 20.13 27.45 17.50
N PRO A 55 21.12 27.91 16.70
CA PRO A 55 20.91 28.97 15.72
C PRO A 55 19.92 28.55 14.61
N THR A 56 19.08 29.49 14.26
CA THR A 56 17.95 29.32 13.34
C THR A 56 18.32 29.60 11.90
N GLU A 57 17.82 28.76 10.95
CA GLU A 57 17.68 29.17 9.55
C GLU A 57 16.44 30.04 9.38
N THR A 58 16.59 31.22 8.79
CA THR A 58 15.47 32.04 8.29
C THR A 58 15.07 31.50 6.93
N ALA A 59 13.77 31.24 6.73
CA ALA A 59 13.27 30.98 5.40
C ALA A 59 13.38 32.27 4.57
N ASP A 60 14.11 32.22 3.47
CA ASP A 60 14.33 33.35 2.57
C ASP A 60 13.02 33.95 2.04
N ASP A 61 13.04 35.26 1.84
CA ASP A 61 11.94 36.14 1.44
C ASP A 61 11.07 35.57 0.32
N LEU A 62 9.85 35.20 0.66
CA LEU A 62 8.78 34.96 -0.28
C LEU A 62 8.10 36.31 -0.57
N ALA A 63 8.23 36.83 -1.79
CA ALA A 63 7.57 38.08 -2.21
C ALA A 63 6.03 37.95 -2.15
N PRO A 64 5.33 38.82 -1.43
CA PRO A 64 3.94 38.59 -1.01
C PRO A 64 2.85 38.95 -2.03
N SER A 65 3.16 39.50 -3.19
CA SER A 65 2.15 40.26 -3.97
C SER A 65 1.38 39.50 -5.05
N GLU A 66 1.70 38.24 -5.33
CA GLU A 66 1.03 37.49 -6.44
C GLU A 66 0.59 36.05 -6.09
N ILE A 67 0.69 35.64 -4.83
CA ILE A 67 0.42 34.26 -4.43
C ILE A 67 -0.96 34.17 -3.74
N SER A 68 -1.78 33.19 -4.13
CA SER A 68 -3.06 32.95 -3.46
C SER A 68 -2.85 32.52 -2.00
N ASP A 69 -3.80 32.85 -1.12
CA ASP A 69 -3.77 32.41 0.30
C ASP A 69 -3.60 30.90 0.46
N SER A 70 -4.11 30.10 -0.47
CA SER A 70 -3.97 28.64 -0.45
C SER A 70 -2.54 28.20 -0.76
N ASP A 71 -1.87 28.88 -1.67
CA ASP A 71 -0.50 28.54 -2.07
C ASP A 71 0.51 29.07 -1.06
N LEU A 72 0.27 30.23 -0.48
CA LEU A 72 1.05 30.73 0.66
C LEU A 72 1.01 29.76 1.84
N ARG A 73 -0.17 29.20 2.18
CA ARG A 73 -0.28 28.17 3.23
C ARG A 73 0.48 26.90 2.90
N LYS A 74 0.49 26.47 1.62
CA LYS A 74 1.25 25.29 1.18
C LYS A 74 2.76 25.53 1.30
N LEU A 75 3.24 26.68 0.83
CA LEU A 75 4.65 27.07 0.88
C LEU A 75 5.15 27.19 2.33
N THR A 76 4.39 27.89 3.19
CA THR A 76 4.69 28.02 4.62
C THR A 76 4.77 26.65 5.30
N LYS A 77 3.80 25.77 5.04
CA LYS A 77 3.79 24.41 5.59
C LYS A 77 4.98 23.58 5.09
N SER A 78 5.39 23.75 3.85
CA SER A 78 6.56 23.06 3.28
C SER A 78 7.86 23.57 3.88
N ALA A 79 8.03 24.88 4.00
CA ALA A 79 9.19 25.50 4.63
C ALA A 79 9.33 25.06 6.10
N LEU A 80 8.22 25.09 6.85
CA LEU A 80 8.18 24.59 8.23
C LEU A 80 8.63 23.13 8.33
N LYS A 81 8.10 22.25 7.47
CA LYS A 81 8.48 20.84 7.46
C LYS A 81 9.97 20.66 7.21
N ARG A 82 10.56 21.42 6.27
CA ARG A 82 11.99 21.36 5.98
C ARG A 82 12.81 21.84 7.18
N GLY A 83 12.45 22.96 7.81
CA GLY A 83 13.14 23.47 8.99
C GLY A 83 13.14 22.45 10.13
N VAL A 84 11.96 21.93 10.49
CA VAL A 84 11.83 20.87 11.52
C VAL A 84 12.62 19.61 11.14
N TYR A 85 12.60 19.21 9.89
CA TYR A 85 13.36 18.04 9.43
C TYR A 85 14.85 18.22 9.63
N ARG A 86 15.43 19.35 9.16
CA ARG A 86 16.87 19.63 9.28
C ARG A 86 17.33 19.64 10.73
N LEU A 87 16.58 20.32 11.60
CA LEU A 87 16.87 20.38 13.02
C LEU A 87 16.84 19.01 13.69
N LEU A 88 15.81 18.20 13.38
CA LEU A 88 15.72 16.84 13.92
C LEU A 88 16.78 15.91 13.35
N SER A 89 17.16 16.07 12.08
CA SER A 89 18.27 15.31 11.47
C SER A 89 19.59 15.64 12.16
N GLU A 90 19.86 16.93 12.40
CA GLU A 90 21.07 17.40 13.08
C GLU A 90 21.11 16.89 14.54
N TYR A 91 20.01 17.02 15.26
CA TYR A 91 19.89 16.59 16.65
C TYR A 91 20.05 15.07 16.81
N THR A 92 19.41 14.28 15.94
CA THR A 92 19.40 12.80 16.06
C THR A 92 20.54 12.13 15.31
N GLY A 93 21.25 12.84 14.43
CA GLY A 93 22.22 12.27 13.48
C GLY A 93 21.57 11.34 12.45
N LYS A 94 20.22 11.36 12.29
CA LYS A 94 19.45 10.49 11.39
C LYS A 94 18.95 11.26 10.19
N GLU A 95 19.09 10.67 9.02
CA GLU A 95 18.43 11.11 7.80
C GLU A 95 17.29 10.15 7.43
N LEU A 96 16.12 10.69 7.13
CA LEU A 96 15.00 9.87 6.69
C LEU A 96 15.04 9.71 5.17
N PRO A 97 14.94 8.49 4.63
CA PRO A 97 15.08 8.25 3.18
C PRO A 97 14.12 9.07 2.32
N TRP A 98 12.92 9.33 2.84
CA TRP A 98 11.87 10.11 2.18
C TRP A 98 11.82 11.58 2.61
N GLY A 99 12.81 12.07 3.35
CA GLY A 99 12.86 13.44 3.82
C GLY A 99 11.59 13.89 4.52
N THR A 100 11.03 15.01 4.07
CA THR A 100 9.80 15.60 4.63
C THR A 100 8.51 14.99 4.06
N LEU A 101 8.59 14.04 3.12
CA LEU A 101 7.43 13.40 2.53
C LEU A 101 6.69 12.53 3.56
N THR A 102 5.47 12.89 3.85
CA THR A 102 4.56 12.15 4.73
C THR A 102 3.40 11.48 3.98
N GLY A 103 3.34 11.69 2.66
CA GLY A 103 2.33 11.13 1.79
C GLY A 103 2.51 9.62 1.58
N ILE A 104 1.39 8.95 1.29
CA ILE A 104 1.39 7.50 1.02
C ILE A 104 1.85 7.15 -0.40
N ARG A 105 1.98 8.14 -1.29
CA ARG A 105 2.29 7.94 -2.72
C ARG A 105 3.33 8.95 -3.20
N PRO A 106 4.60 8.78 -2.83
CA PRO A 106 5.64 9.71 -3.24
C PRO A 106 5.89 9.72 -4.76
N THR A 107 5.67 8.60 -5.45
CA THR A 107 5.78 8.47 -6.91
C THR A 107 4.86 9.43 -7.69
N LYS A 108 3.72 9.83 -7.12
CA LYS A 108 2.82 10.83 -7.77
C LYS A 108 3.48 12.16 -8.05
N ILE A 109 4.48 12.55 -7.26
CA ILE A 109 5.21 13.80 -7.48
C ILE A 109 6.07 13.66 -8.75
N ALA A 110 6.83 12.58 -8.84
CA ALA A 110 7.63 12.29 -10.02
C ALA A 110 6.75 12.09 -11.27
N MET A 111 5.62 11.39 -11.14
CA MET A 111 4.65 11.17 -12.23
C MET A 111 4.07 12.49 -12.75
N ALA A 112 3.62 13.39 -11.87
CA ALA A 112 3.05 14.67 -12.26
C ALA A 112 4.06 15.52 -13.05
N LEU A 113 5.29 15.64 -12.55
CA LEU A 113 6.36 16.37 -13.24
C LEU A 113 6.74 15.72 -14.58
N LEU A 114 6.77 14.38 -14.64
CA LEU A 114 7.01 13.63 -15.87
C LEU A 114 5.88 13.83 -16.90
N GLU A 115 4.65 13.99 -16.46
CA GLU A 115 3.50 14.30 -17.35
C GLU A 115 3.56 15.74 -17.86
N GLU A 116 4.10 16.68 -17.09
CA GLU A 116 4.38 18.06 -17.47
C GLU A 116 5.60 18.19 -18.41
N GLY A 117 6.35 17.10 -18.61
CA GLY A 117 7.50 17.05 -19.53
C GLY A 117 8.85 17.39 -18.88
N ALA A 118 8.94 17.38 -17.55
CA ALA A 118 10.20 17.62 -16.84
C ALA A 118 11.21 16.49 -17.08
N SER A 119 12.50 16.85 -17.16
CA SER A 119 13.61 15.89 -17.25
C SER A 119 13.86 15.18 -15.90
N ASP A 120 14.59 14.08 -15.94
CA ASP A 120 14.97 13.33 -14.72
C ASP A 120 15.73 14.21 -13.73
N GLU A 121 16.62 15.07 -14.24
CA GLU A 121 17.40 16.01 -13.44
C GLU A 121 16.52 17.07 -12.76
N GLU A 122 15.50 17.56 -13.46
CA GLU A 122 14.53 18.51 -12.91
C GLU A 122 13.65 17.86 -11.84
N ILE A 123 13.14 16.66 -12.09
CA ILE A 123 12.37 15.88 -11.12
C ILE A 123 13.24 15.59 -9.90
N GLY A 124 14.46 15.12 -10.11
CA GLY A 124 15.40 14.80 -9.04
C GLY A 124 15.73 16.02 -8.17
N ARG A 125 16.01 17.17 -8.80
CA ARG A 125 16.24 18.44 -8.11
C ARG A 125 15.01 18.84 -7.28
N HIS A 126 13.83 18.81 -7.86
CA HIS A 126 12.59 19.14 -7.16
C HIS A 126 12.35 18.26 -5.93
N MET A 127 12.53 16.94 -6.05
CA MET A 127 12.35 16.01 -4.94
C MET A 127 13.35 16.26 -3.81
N LYS A 128 14.62 16.54 -4.14
CA LYS A 128 15.69 16.80 -3.17
C LYS A 128 15.54 18.16 -2.50
N GLU A 129 15.29 19.23 -3.25
CA GLU A 129 15.21 20.59 -2.71
C GLU A 129 13.91 20.88 -1.96
N VAL A 130 12.77 20.40 -2.50
CA VAL A 130 11.45 20.69 -1.90
C VAL A 130 11.13 19.70 -0.77
N TYR A 131 11.48 18.43 -0.95
CA TYR A 131 11.08 17.37 -0.01
C TYR A 131 12.24 16.76 0.78
N LEU A 132 13.48 17.11 0.48
CA LEU A 132 14.68 16.58 1.14
C LEU A 132 14.77 15.05 1.06
N THR A 133 14.35 14.46 -0.08
CA THR A 133 14.46 13.02 -0.31
C THR A 133 15.90 12.62 -0.58
N GLY A 134 16.29 11.44 -0.09
CA GLY A 134 17.61 10.86 -0.40
C GLY A 134 17.71 10.44 -1.88
N ASP A 135 18.96 10.30 -2.38
CA ASP A 135 19.25 9.95 -3.78
C ASP A 135 18.56 8.67 -4.22
N GLU A 136 18.72 7.58 -3.46
CA GLU A 136 18.12 6.28 -3.78
C GLU A 136 16.58 6.34 -3.94
N LYS A 137 15.90 7.07 -3.05
CA LYS A 137 14.43 7.18 -3.10
C LYS A 137 13.94 8.10 -4.19
N THR A 138 14.74 9.10 -4.54
CA THR A 138 14.52 9.98 -5.68
C THR A 138 14.61 9.18 -6.99
N ASP A 139 15.69 8.43 -7.18
CA ASP A 139 15.91 7.61 -8.37
C ASP A 139 14.86 6.51 -8.51
N LEU A 140 14.54 5.84 -7.41
CA LEU A 140 13.46 4.82 -7.37
C LEU A 140 12.10 5.43 -7.77
N SER A 141 11.78 6.65 -7.31
CA SER A 141 10.52 7.31 -7.66
C SER A 141 10.44 7.65 -9.15
N ILE A 142 11.54 8.12 -9.73
CA ILE A 142 11.61 8.45 -11.16
C ILE A 142 11.50 7.18 -12.01
N GLU A 143 12.23 6.12 -11.65
CA GLU A 143 12.19 4.83 -12.33
C GLU A 143 10.77 4.25 -12.35
N ILE A 144 10.11 4.22 -11.18
CA ILE A 144 8.74 3.70 -11.06
C ILE A 144 7.78 4.56 -11.86
N ALA A 145 7.82 5.89 -11.76
CA ALA A 145 6.92 6.77 -12.50
C ALA A 145 7.03 6.57 -14.02
N LYS A 146 8.24 6.42 -14.54
CA LYS A 146 8.46 6.11 -15.98
C LYS A 146 7.85 4.76 -16.37
N ARG A 147 8.04 3.75 -15.52
CA ARG A 147 7.52 2.41 -15.78
C ARG A 147 6.00 2.35 -15.70
N GLU A 148 5.41 2.97 -14.68
CA GLU A 148 3.96 3.10 -14.58
C GLU A 148 3.38 3.81 -15.80
N LYS A 149 3.98 4.91 -16.25
CA LYS A 149 3.57 5.63 -17.46
C LYS A 149 3.61 4.74 -18.70
N GLU A 150 4.66 3.92 -18.86
CA GLU A 150 4.79 2.99 -19.99
C GLU A 150 3.75 1.87 -19.92
N ILE A 151 3.52 1.27 -18.74
CA ILE A 151 2.53 0.20 -18.56
C ILE A 151 1.11 0.75 -18.81
N LEU A 152 0.80 1.94 -18.31
CA LEU A 152 -0.54 2.52 -18.40
C LEU A 152 -0.86 3.15 -19.77
N LYS A 153 0.11 3.32 -20.65
CA LYS A 153 -0.09 4.02 -21.96
C LYS A 153 -1.17 3.42 -22.84
N ASN A 154 -1.42 2.10 -22.72
CA ASN A 154 -2.41 1.38 -23.50
C ASN A 154 -3.74 1.19 -22.76
N ILE A 155 -3.91 1.79 -21.60
CA ILE A 155 -5.11 1.66 -20.79
C ILE A 155 -5.98 2.90 -20.98
N ASP A 156 -7.20 2.69 -21.48
CA ASP A 156 -8.21 3.73 -21.54
C ASP A 156 -8.86 3.85 -20.16
N TYR A 157 -8.21 4.60 -19.26
CA TYR A 157 -8.69 4.74 -17.88
C TYR A 157 -9.82 5.77 -17.73
N GLU A 158 -10.07 6.65 -18.71
CA GLU A 158 -11.19 7.59 -18.71
C GLU A 158 -12.52 6.88 -18.95
N ASN A 159 -12.54 5.93 -19.92
CA ASN A 159 -13.72 5.14 -20.25
C ASN A 159 -13.69 3.74 -19.62
N GLY A 160 -12.67 3.46 -18.81
CA GLY A 160 -12.45 2.17 -18.19
C GLY A 160 -12.70 2.15 -16.69
N TYR A 161 -12.75 0.95 -16.15
CA TYR A 161 -12.82 0.70 -14.71
C TYR A 161 -12.10 -0.59 -14.33
N SER A 162 -11.76 -0.71 -13.05
CA SER A 162 -11.29 -1.94 -12.43
C SER A 162 -12.40 -2.54 -11.58
N LEU A 163 -12.49 -3.86 -11.58
CA LEU A 163 -13.38 -4.61 -10.71
C LEU A 163 -12.56 -5.25 -9.57
N TYR A 164 -12.95 -4.96 -8.32
CA TYR A 164 -12.42 -5.62 -7.14
C TYR A 164 -13.49 -6.50 -6.49
N ILE A 165 -13.16 -7.74 -6.13
CA ILE A 165 -14.07 -8.63 -5.41
C ILE A 165 -13.40 -9.10 -4.13
N GLY A 166 -13.96 -8.70 -2.98
CA GLY A 166 -13.48 -9.05 -1.67
C GLY A 166 -14.03 -10.36 -1.14
N ILE A 167 -13.16 -11.31 -0.81
CA ILE A 167 -13.49 -12.56 -0.10
C ILE A 167 -12.89 -12.45 1.31
N PRO A 168 -13.66 -12.01 2.31
CA PRO A 168 -13.12 -11.62 3.62
C PRO A 168 -12.88 -12.81 4.56
N PHE A 169 -12.59 -13.98 4.03
CA PHE A 169 -12.39 -15.20 4.82
C PHE A 169 -10.94 -15.65 4.77
N CYS A 170 -10.43 -16.12 5.91
CA CYS A 170 -9.07 -16.65 6.05
C CYS A 170 -9.10 -17.94 6.88
N PRO A 171 -8.14 -18.87 6.67
CA PRO A 171 -7.97 -20.03 7.56
C PRO A 171 -7.77 -19.62 9.02
N THR A 172 -6.92 -18.61 9.27
CA THR A 172 -6.67 -17.97 10.57
C THR A 172 -6.34 -16.51 10.39
N THR A 173 -6.50 -15.67 11.43
CA THR A 173 -6.06 -14.28 11.40
C THR A 173 -4.58 -14.18 11.73
N CYS A 174 -3.77 -13.61 10.84
CA CYS A 174 -2.35 -13.35 11.07
C CYS A 174 -2.14 -12.27 12.13
N LEU A 175 -1.01 -12.32 12.85
CA LEU A 175 -0.66 -11.40 13.93
C LEU A 175 -0.68 -9.92 13.50
N TYR A 176 -0.14 -9.62 12.33
CA TYR A 176 0.03 -8.27 11.78
C TYR A 176 -1.19 -7.77 10.98
N CYS A 177 -2.17 -8.65 10.67
CA CYS A 177 -3.24 -8.33 9.75
C CYS A 177 -4.26 -7.36 10.35
N SER A 178 -4.58 -6.32 9.61
CA SER A 178 -5.60 -5.32 9.96
C SER A 178 -6.76 -5.27 8.95
N PHE A 179 -6.71 -6.11 7.92
CA PHE A 179 -7.80 -6.21 6.96
C PHE A 179 -9.04 -6.86 7.58
N THR A 180 -10.20 -6.53 7.02
CA THR A 180 -11.44 -7.22 7.36
C THR A 180 -11.30 -8.68 6.96
N SER A 181 -11.07 -9.54 7.95
CA SER A 181 -10.92 -10.98 7.73
C SER A 181 -11.59 -11.78 8.84
N TYR A 182 -12.29 -12.82 8.44
CA TYR A 182 -13.04 -13.70 9.33
C TYR A 182 -12.49 -15.12 9.26
N PRO A 183 -12.17 -15.74 10.42
CA PRO A 183 -11.78 -17.14 10.43
C PRO A 183 -12.88 -18.04 9.87
N MET A 184 -12.52 -18.96 8.98
CA MET A 184 -13.47 -19.84 8.27
C MET A 184 -14.39 -20.66 9.17
N GLY A 185 -13.96 -21.02 10.38
CA GLY A 185 -14.67 -21.97 11.25
C GLY A 185 -16.15 -21.65 11.50
N LYS A 186 -16.53 -20.38 11.51
CA LYS A 186 -17.92 -19.93 11.68
C LYS A 186 -18.67 -19.77 10.36
N TRP A 187 -17.97 -19.65 9.24
CA TRP A 187 -18.51 -19.22 7.95
C TRP A 187 -18.53 -20.32 6.89
N ALA A 188 -17.82 -21.44 7.12
CA ALA A 188 -17.69 -22.53 6.13
C ALA A 188 -19.04 -23.01 5.56
N GLY A 189 -20.09 -23.09 6.40
CA GLY A 189 -21.42 -23.48 5.96
C GLY A 189 -22.26 -22.38 5.31
N ARG A 190 -21.75 -21.14 5.24
CA ARG A 190 -22.49 -19.97 4.74
C ARG A 190 -21.78 -19.25 3.59
N MET A 191 -20.75 -19.88 3.02
CA MET A 191 -19.99 -19.30 1.90
C MET A 191 -20.87 -19.09 0.67
N ASP A 192 -21.82 -20.00 0.42
CA ASP A 192 -22.73 -19.87 -0.71
C ASP A 192 -23.71 -18.70 -0.54
N GLU A 193 -24.22 -18.47 0.67
CA GLU A 193 -25.03 -17.28 0.97
C GLU A 193 -24.25 -15.98 0.72
N TYR A 194 -22.97 -15.97 1.11
CA TYR A 194 -22.08 -14.83 0.84
C TYR A 194 -21.88 -14.60 -0.66
N LEU A 195 -21.62 -15.66 -1.41
CA LEU A 195 -21.47 -15.58 -2.86
C LEU A 195 -22.76 -15.12 -3.55
N ASP A 196 -23.92 -15.56 -3.08
CA ASP A 196 -25.21 -15.10 -3.61
C ASP A 196 -25.40 -13.58 -3.43
N ALA A 197 -24.95 -13.03 -2.29
CA ALA A 197 -24.93 -11.58 -2.08
C ALA A 197 -23.93 -10.86 -3.02
N VAL A 198 -22.71 -11.40 -3.19
CA VAL A 198 -21.73 -10.87 -4.13
C VAL A 198 -22.27 -10.92 -5.57
N PHE A 199 -23.00 -11.95 -5.96
CA PHE A 199 -23.56 -12.08 -7.29
C PHE A 199 -24.62 -11.01 -7.59
N LYS A 200 -25.40 -10.58 -6.61
CA LYS A 200 -26.30 -9.42 -6.79
C LYS A 200 -25.52 -8.12 -7.07
N GLU A 201 -24.37 -7.91 -6.40
CA GLU A 201 -23.52 -6.78 -6.71
C GLU A 201 -22.88 -6.91 -8.10
N ILE A 202 -22.50 -8.11 -8.53
CA ILE A 202 -22.00 -8.40 -9.88
C ILE A 202 -23.05 -8.04 -10.92
N ASP A 203 -24.31 -8.51 -10.75
CA ASP A 203 -25.41 -8.24 -11.68
C ASP A 203 -25.67 -6.73 -11.82
N TYR A 204 -25.72 -6.02 -10.69
CA TYR A 204 -25.85 -4.56 -10.71
C TYR A 204 -24.69 -3.89 -11.45
N THR A 205 -23.45 -4.31 -11.15
CA THR A 205 -22.26 -3.70 -11.73
C THR A 205 -22.17 -3.95 -13.23
N ALA A 206 -22.48 -5.16 -13.67
CA ALA A 206 -22.52 -5.53 -15.09
C ALA A 206 -23.48 -4.64 -15.88
N GLU A 207 -24.70 -4.40 -15.37
CA GLU A 207 -25.66 -3.51 -16.02
C GLU A 207 -25.23 -2.04 -15.95
N ALA A 208 -24.74 -1.57 -14.79
CA ALA A 208 -24.39 -0.17 -14.59
C ALA A 208 -23.13 0.26 -15.39
N PHE A 209 -22.24 -0.67 -15.69
CA PHE A 209 -20.96 -0.43 -16.38
C PHE A 209 -20.88 -1.09 -17.76
N LYS A 210 -22.01 -1.51 -18.35
CA LYS A 210 -22.06 -2.20 -19.66
C LYS A 210 -21.42 -1.40 -20.81
N ASP A 211 -21.44 -0.07 -20.73
CA ASP A 211 -20.88 0.84 -21.74
C ASP A 211 -19.44 1.28 -21.39
N LYS A 212 -18.84 0.74 -20.32
CA LYS A 212 -17.48 1.03 -19.87
C LYS A 212 -16.56 -0.16 -20.13
N LYS A 213 -15.25 0.10 -20.29
CA LYS A 213 -14.22 -0.92 -20.52
C LYS A 213 -13.74 -1.52 -19.21
N LEU A 214 -13.90 -2.82 -19.03
CA LEU A 214 -13.27 -3.53 -17.91
C LEU A 214 -11.79 -3.71 -18.21
N ASN A 215 -10.91 -3.00 -17.49
CA ASN A 215 -9.47 -3.06 -17.70
C ASN A 215 -8.78 -4.10 -16.81
N THR A 216 -9.21 -4.26 -15.57
CA THR A 216 -8.64 -5.25 -14.65
C THR A 216 -9.70 -5.85 -13.73
N VAL A 217 -9.51 -7.12 -13.36
CA VAL A 217 -10.27 -7.82 -12.31
C VAL A 217 -9.29 -8.27 -11.23
N TYR A 218 -9.64 -8.01 -9.98
CA TYR A 218 -8.85 -8.40 -8.82
C TYR A 218 -9.73 -9.05 -7.75
N ILE A 219 -9.50 -10.32 -7.47
CA ILE A 219 -10.18 -11.05 -6.41
C ILE A 219 -9.22 -11.23 -5.24
N GLY A 220 -9.51 -10.59 -4.12
CA GLY A 220 -8.64 -10.55 -2.96
C GLY A 220 -9.40 -10.39 -1.64
N GLY A 221 -8.77 -9.68 -0.68
CA GLY A 221 -9.38 -9.36 0.62
C GLY A 221 -8.79 -10.14 1.77
N GLY A 222 -9.42 -11.23 2.18
CA GLY A 222 -8.86 -12.19 3.13
C GLY A 222 -7.98 -13.21 2.40
N THR A 223 -8.61 -14.28 1.92
CA THR A 223 -7.95 -15.33 1.14
C THR A 223 -8.98 -15.99 0.23
N PRO A 224 -9.06 -15.67 -1.06
CA PRO A 224 -10.03 -16.24 -2.00
C PRO A 224 -10.03 -17.78 -2.04
N THR A 225 -8.88 -18.42 -1.87
CA THR A 225 -8.77 -19.88 -1.75
C THR A 225 -9.31 -20.46 -0.44
N SER A 226 -9.92 -19.63 0.42
CA SER A 226 -10.81 -20.09 1.49
C SER A 226 -12.09 -20.70 0.93
N LEU A 227 -12.52 -20.32 -0.27
CA LEU A 227 -13.59 -20.97 -1.02
C LEU A 227 -13.16 -22.38 -1.45
N SER A 228 -14.12 -23.29 -1.57
CA SER A 228 -13.90 -24.61 -2.19
C SER A 228 -13.69 -24.46 -3.71
N ALA A 229 -13.14 -25.49 -4.36
CA ALA A 229 -12.96 -25.47 -5.81
C ALA A 229 -14.28 -25.23 -6.58
N PRO A 230 -15.43 -25.87 -6.25
CA PRO A 230 -16.71 -25.55 -6.89
C PRO A 230 -17.18 -24.11 -6.64
N GLN A 231 -16.92 -23.55 -5.46
CA GLN A 231 -17.28 -22.15 -5.15
C GLN A 231 -16.40 -21.15 -5.91
N LEU A 232 -15.10 -21.43 -6.06
CA LEU A 232 -14.20 -20.65 -6.90
C LEU A 232 -14.64 -20.67 -8.36
N ASP A 233 -14.90 -21.86 -8.89
CA ASP A 233 -15.39 -22.06 -10.26
C ASP A 233 -16.69 -21.29 -10.51
N ARG A 234 -17.66 -21.39 -9.60
CA ARG A 234 -18.94 -20.66 -9.64
C ARG A 234 -18.73 -19.14 -9.63
N LEU A 235 -17.82 -18.62 -8.79
CA LEU A 235 -17.51 -17.20 -8.75
C LEU A 235 -16.84 -16.71 -10.05
N LEU A 236 -15.84 -17.43 -10.52
CA LEU A 236 -15.08 -17.09 -11.72
C LEU A 236 -15.95 -17.16 -12.98
N THR A 237 -16.79 -18.20 -13.10
CA THR A 237 -17.81 -18.32 -14.16
C THR A 237 -18.76 -17.12 -14.15
N LYS A 238 -19.31 -16.76 -12.96
CA LYS A 238 -20.22 -15.61 -12.82
C LYS A 238 -19.55 -14.31 -13.29
N VAL A 239 -18.28 -14.09 -12.96
CA VAL A 239 -17.52 -12.91 -13.41
C VAL A 239 -17.35 -12.93 -14.93
N GLU A 240 -16.92 -14.06 -15.52
CA GLU A 240 -16.67 -14.17 -16.96
C GLU A 240 -17.92 -14.04 -17.81
N GLU A 241 -19.09 -14.54 -17.33
CA GLU A 241 -20.36 -14.42 -18.00
C GLU A 241 -21.01 -13.03 -17.89
N SER A 242 -20.68 -12.28 -16.83
CA SER A 242 -21.30 -10.99 -16.55
C SER A 242 -20.58 -9.80 -17.21
N PHE A 243 -19.29 -9.91 -17.53
CA PHE A 243 -18.49 -8.78 -18.01
C PHE A 243 -17.82 -9.07 -19.37
N ASP A 244 -17.64 -8.01 -20.17
CA ASP A 244 -16.84 -8.06 -21.39
C ASP A 244 -15.34 -7.97 -21.08
N PHE A 245 -14.61 -9.03 -21.35
CA PHE A 245 -13.17 -9.15 -21.15
C PHE A 245 -12.32 -8.67 -22.33
N SER A 246 -12.93 -8.13 -23.38
CA SER A 246 -12.20 -7.72 -24.61
C SER A 246 -11.09 -6.68 -24.34
N HIS A 247 -11.24 -5.89 -23.29
CA HIS A 247 -10.29 -4.86 -22.84
C HIS A 247 -9.55 -5.23 -21.56
N CYS A 248 -9.85 -6.39 -20.96
CA CYS A 248 -9.26 -6.81 -19.69
C CYS A 248 -7.80 -7.24 -19.88
N GLN A 249 -6.87 -6.50 -19.29
CA GLN A 249 -5.44 -6.75 -19.38
C GLN A 249 -4.90 -7.57 -18.21
N GLU A 250 -5.61 -7.62 -17.09
CA GLU A 250 -5.23 -8.39 -15.91
C GLU A 250 -6.45 -8.96 -15.21
N PHE A 251 -6.41 -10.26 -14.93
CA PHE A 251 -7.33 -10.93 -14.02
C PHE A 251 -6.51 -11.63 -12.94
N THR A 252 -6.47 -11.02 -11.75
CA THR A 252 -5.71 -11.53 -10.60
C THR A 252 -6.63 -12.23 -9.60
N VAL A 253 -6.18 -13.40 -9.11
CA VAL A 253 -6.75 -14.07 -7.94
C VAL A 253 -5.66 -14.22 -6.87
N GLU A 254 -5.90 -13.66 -5.69
CA GLU A 254 -5.05 -13.92 -4.52
C GLU A 254 -5.28 -15.35 -4.03
N ALA A 255 -4.45 -16.31 -4.48
CA ALA A 255 -4.44 -17.63 -3.86
C ALA A 255 -3.92 -17.53 -2.42
N GLY A 256 -3.04 -16.56 -2.18
CA GLY A 256 -2.69 -16.03 -0.87
C GLY A 256 -1.94 -17.02 0.00
N ARG A 257 -2.65 -17.73 0.86
CA ARG A 257 -2.06 -18.58 1.90
C ARG A 257 -1.85 -20.02 1.43
N PRO A 258 -0.61 -20.54 1.48
CA PRO A 258 -0.30 -21.94 1.08
C PRO A 258 -1.18 -23.00 1.76
N ASP A 259 -1.57 -22.78 3.04
CA ASP A 259 -2.44 -23.71 3.77
C ASP A 259 -3.91 -23.72 3.33
N SER A 260 -4.28 -22.86 2.38
CA SER A 260 -5.62 -22.83 1.77
C SER A 260 -5.62 -23.29 0.30
N ILE A 261 -4.44 -23.50 -0.28
CA ILE A 261 -4.28 -23.89 -1.68
C ILE A 261 -4.29 -25.41 -1.80
N THR A 262 -5.11 -25.92 -2.69
CA THR A 262 -5.15 -27.35 -3.07
C THR A 262 -5.11 -27.47 -4.58
N GLU A 263 -4.78 -28.66 -5.11
CA GLU A 263 -4.65 -28.89 -6.55
C GLU A 263 -5.98 -28.60 -7.29
N ASP A 264 -7.10 -29.08 -6.76
CA ASP A 264 -8.43 -28.87 -7.33
C ASP A 264 -8.82 -27.39 -7.42
N LYS A 265 -8.42 -26.56 -6.45
CA LYS A 265 -8.61 -25.10 -6.48
C LYS A 265 -7.75 -24.43 -7.53
N LEU A 266 -6.49 -24.82 -7.64
CA LEU A 266 -5.60 -24.29 -8.70
C LEU A 266 -6.11 -24.70 -10.09
N VAL A 267 -6.58 -25.93 -10.24
CA VAL A 267 -7.20 -26.40 -11.49
C VAL A 267 -8.45 -25.58 -11.81
N ALA A 268 -9.33 -25.35 -10.83
CA ALA A 268 -10.50 -24.50 -11.02
C ALA A 268 -10.10 -23.09 -11.48
N ILE A 269 -9.14 -22.43 -10.79
CA ILE A 269 -8.66 -21.10 -11.19
C ILE A 269 -8.07 -21.12 -12.60
N ARG A 270 -7.30 -22.18 -12.97
CA ARG A 270 -6.61 -22.28 -14.27
C ARG A 270 -7.56 -22.47 -15.46
N HIS A 271 -8.76 -22.99 -15.23
CA HIS A 271 -9.80 -23.14 -16.27
C HIS A 271 -10.41 -21.81 -16.71
N HIS A 272 -10.19 -20.74 -15.95
CA HIS A 272 -10.71 -19.41 -16.21
C HIS A 272 -9.63 -18.46 -16.82
N LYS A 273 -10.07 -17.25 -17.20
CA LYS A 273 -9.20 -16.21 -17.81
C LYS A 273 -8.23 -15.57 -16.83
N VAL A 274 -7.99 -16.20 -15.68
CA VAL A 274 -7.06 -15.69 -14.67
C VAL A 274 -5.64 -15.66 -15.22
N SER A 275 -5.10 -14.46 -15.33
CA SER A 275 -3.76 -14.22 -15.89
C SER A 275 -2.67 -14.10 -14.83
N ARG A 276 -3.02 -13.88 -13.55
CA ARG A 276 -2.09 -13.70 -12.44
C ARG A 276 -2.64 -14.29 -11.16
N ILE A 277 -1.80 -14.93 -10.37
CA ILE A 277 -2.13 -15.37 -9.01
C ILE A 277 -1.08 -14.86 -8.03
N SER A 278 -1.40 -14.86 -6.73
CA SER A 278 -0.40 -14.66 -5.69
C SER A 278 -0.31 -15.85 -4.76
N ILE A 279 0.91 -16.24 -4.37
CA ILE A 279 1.21 -17.24 -3.35
C ILE A 279 2.13 -16.55 -2.34
N ASN A 280 1.61 -16.20 -1.15
CA ASN A 280 2.25 -15.23 -0.26
C ASN A 280 2.96 -15.92 0.92
N PRO A 281 4.28 -16.17 0.85
CA PRO A 281 5.04 -16.77 1.95
C PRO A 281 5.13 -15.85 3.16
N GLN A 282 5.31 -14.56 2.96
CA GLN A 282 5.68 -13.51 3.92
C GLN A 282 7.11 -13.64 4.42
N THR A 283 7.60 -14.85 4.66
CA THR A 283 8.96 -15.23 5.02
C THR A 283 9.18 -16.72 4.72
N MET A 284 10.43 -17.10 4.55
CA MET A 284 10.85 -18.52 4.45
C MET A 284 11.46 -19.05 5.75
N LYS A 285 11.22 -18.39 6.90
CA LYS A 285 11.62 -18.82 8.23
C LYS A 285 10.45 -19.48 8.96
N GLN A 286 10.56 -20.79 9.22
CA GLN A 286 9.48 -21.57 9.81
C GLN A 286 9.04 -21.08 11.19
N GLU A 287 9.98 -20.62 12.01
CA GLU A 287 9.67 -20.12 13.35
C GLU A 287 8.84 -18.83 13.28
N THR A 288 9.22 -17.89 12.40
CA THR A 288 8.48 -16.67 12.18
C THR A 288 7.06 -16.95 11.68
N LEU A 289 6.88 -17.92 10.75
CA LEU A 289 5.53 -18.34 10.32
C LEU A 289 4.65 -18.76 11.50
N ARG A 290 5.19 -19.47 12.47
CA ARG A 290 4.46 -19.86 13.70
C ARG A 290 4.11 -18.65 14.55
N ILE A 291 5.07 -17.73 14.76
CA ILE A 291 4.87 -16.51 15.56
C ILE A 291 3.76 -15.65 14.96
N ILE A 292 3.74 -15.45 13.63
CA ILE A 292 2.72 -14.64 12.96
C ILE A 292 1.39 -15.36 12.74
N GLY A 293 1.24 -16.59 13.23
CA GLY A 293 -0.02 -17.35 13.23
C GLY A 293 -0.35 -18.00 11.89
N ARG A 294 0.66 -18.25 11.06
CA ARG A 294 0.53 -19.05 9.83
C ARG A 294 0.84 -20.52 10.13
N ARG A 295 -0.04 -21.41 9.67
CA ARG A 295 0.03 -22.84 10.02
C ARG A 295 0.76 -23.70 8.99
N HIS A 296 1.04 -23.14 7.81
CA HIS A 296 1.79 -23.87 6.77
C HIS A 296 3.29 -23.92 7.07
N THR A 297 3.97 -24.82 6.40
CA THR A 297 5.42 -24.96 6.45
C THR A 297 6.08 -24.30 5.23
N VAL A 298 7.40 -24.10 5.32
CA VAL A 298 8.21 -23.62 4.19
C VAL A 298 8.15 -24.63 3.03
N GLU A 299 8.14 -25.92 3.32
CA GLU A 299 8.01 -26.99 2.33
C GLU A 299 6.69 -26.88 1.57
N GLN A 300 5.58 -26.65 2.28
CA GLN A 300 4.26 -26.43 1.64
C GLN A 300 4.25 -25.21 0.72
N ILE A 301 4.98 -24.13 1.03
CA ILE A 301 5.13 -22.99 0.13
C ILE A 301 5.77 -23.47 -1.19
N LYS A 302 6.87 -24.19 -1.11
CA LYS A 302 7.59 -24.73 -2.28
C LYS A 302 6.74 -25.71 -3.08
N GLU A 303 6.02 -26.58 -2.39
CA GLU A 303 5.13 -27.57 -3.03
C GLU A 303 3.99 -26.92 -3.80
N VAL A 304 3.25 -25.98 -3.19
CA VAL A 304 2.13 -25.31 -3.87
C VAL A 304 2.60 -24.40 -5.00
N TYR A 305 3.77 -23.77 -4.85
CA TYR A 305 4.39 -23.00 -5.92
C TYR A 305 4.76 -23.88 -7.10
N GLY A 306 5.46 -25.01 -6.84
CA GLY A 306 5.82 -25.98 -7.88
C GLY A 306 4.59 -26.58 -8.58
N LEU A 307 3.52 -26.83 -7.82
CA LEU A 307 2.25 -27.30 -8.37
C LEU A 307 1.60 -26.23 -9.27
N ALA A 308 1.57 -24.96 -8.86
CA ALA A 308 1.05 -23.87 -9.67
C ALA A 308 1.83 -23.73 -10.99
N ARG A 309 3.17 -23.80 -10.94
CA ARG A 309 4.00 -23.80 -12.16
C ARG A 309 3.70 -25.00 -13.07
N LYS A 310 3.56 -26.19 -12.49
CA LYS A 310 3.22 -27.41 -13.25
C LYS A 310 1.85 -27.32 -13.94
N LEU A 311 0.89 -26.65 -13.32
CA LEU A 311 -0.43 -26.36 -13.89
C LEU A 311 -0.42 -25.24 -14.94
N GLY A 312 0.74 -24.60 -15.19
CA GLY A 312 0.93 -23.61 -16.24
C GLY A 312 0.64 -22.17 -15.82
N PHE A 313 0.65 -21.85 -14.53
CA PHE A 313 0.64 -20.45 -14.08
C PHE A 313 2.01 -19.83 -14.38
N ASP A 314 2.04 -18.79 -15.17
CA ASP A 314 3.24 -18.10 -15.66
C ASP A 314 3.33 -16.63 -15.19
N ASN A 315 2.46 -16.22 -14.27
CA ASN A 315 2.51 -14.93 -13.59
C ASN A 315 2.11 -15.10 -12.12
N ILE A 316 3.13 -15.41 -11.30
CA ILE A 316 2.95 -15.68 -9.85
C ILE A 316 3.66 -14.61 -9.05
N ASN A 317 2.90 -13.89 -8.22
CA ASN A 317 3.44 -12.94 -7.26
C ASN A 317 3.68 -13.61 -5.90
N MET A 318 4.74 -13.18 -5.21
CA MET A 318 5.03 -13.58 -3.83
C MET A 318 5.21 -12.35 -2.94
N ASP A 319 4.40 -12.23 -1.89
CA ASP A 319 4.53 -11.14 -0.92
C ASP A 319 5.47 -11.53 0.22
N LEU A 320 6.35 -10.61 0.57
CA LEU A 320 7.23 -10.68 1.75
C LEU A 320 6.95 -9.52 2.69
N ILE A 321 7.20 -9.70 3.99
CA ILE A 321 7.11 -8.65 4.99
C ILE A 321 8.45 -8.54 5.72
N LEU A 322 9.06 -7.37 5.68
CA LEU A 322 10.26 -7.03 6.43
C LEU A 322 9.89 -6.49 7.81
N GLY A 323 10.67 -6.82 8.82
CA GLY A 323 10.43 -6.40 10.20
C GLY A 323 9.50 -7.32 10.99
N LEU A 324 9.29 -8.55 10.55
CA LEU A 324 8.51 -9.54 11.29
C LEU A 324 9.18 -9.92 12.62
N PRO A 325 8.38 -10.22 13.68
CA PRO A 325 8.94 -10.61 14.97
C PRO A 325 9.83 -11.84 14.88
N GLY A 326 11.03 -11.75 15.47
CA GLY A 326 12.00 -12.85 15.53
C GLY A 326 12.87 -13.00 14.28
N GLU A 327 12.87 -12.01 13.39
CA GLU A 327 13.75 -11.97 12.20
C GLU A 327 14.89 -10.98 12.34
N ASN A 328 15.97 -11.25 11.62
CA ASN A 328 17.10 -10.35 11.40
C ASN A 328 17.47 -10.32 9.91
N ILE A 329 18.52 -9.57 9.54
CA ILE A 329 18.93 -9.39 8.14
C ILE A 329 19.33 -10.74 7.47
N ASP A 330 19.90 -11.67 8.22
CA ASP A 330 20.30 -12.97 7.68
C ASP A 330 19.08 -13.85 7.37
N ASP A 331 18.01 -13.74 8.15
CA ASP A 331 16.73 -14.40 7.88
C ASP A 331 16.07 -13.84 6.61
N VAL A 332 16.14 -12.51 6.39
CA VAL A 332 15.70 -11.88 5.16
C VAL A 332 16.55 -12.34 3.97
N ARG A 333 17.86 -12.39 4.15
CA ARG A 333 18.79 -12.92 3.13
C ARG A 333 18.43 -14.36 2.74
N HIS A 334 18.26 -15.22 3.71
CA HIS A 334 17.84 -16.61 3.48
C HIS A 334 16.51 -16.67 2.72
N THR A 335 15.55 -15.86 3.11
CA THR A 335 14.26 -15.77 2.40
C THR A 335 14.45 -15.39 0.95
N MET A 336 15.27 -14.38 0.66
CA MET A 336 15.54 -13.94 -0.72
C MET A 336 16.30 -15.00 -1.54
N GLU A 337 17.23 -15.75 -0.92
CA GLU A 337 17.92 -16.87 -1.56
C GLU A 337 16.95 -17.99 -1.97
N GLU A 338 16.01 -18.34 -1.09
CA GLU A 338 14.98 -19.34 -1.38
C GLU A 338 14.07 -18.86 -2.54
N LEU A 339 13.65 -17.60 -2.53
CA LEU A 339 12.84 -17.05 -3.62
C LEU A 339 13.62 -16.98 -4.94
N LYS A 340 14.92 -16.71 -4.89
CA LYS A 340 15.77 -16.71 -6.09
C LYS A 340 15.80 -18.10 -6.74
N VAL A 341 15.82 -19.17 -5.95
CA VAL A 341 15.72 -20.55 -6.48
C VAL A 341 14.35 -20.85 -7.07
N MET A 342 13.28 -20.34 -6.42
CA MET A 342 11.91 -20.53 -6.91
C MET A 342 11.62 -19.71 -8.17
N ALA A 343 12.28 -18.57 -8.36
CA ALA A 343 12.15 -17.66 -9.50
C ALA A 343 10.69 -17.24 -9.78
N PRO A 344 10.02 -16.52 -8.86
CA PRO A 344 8.70 -15.98 -9.09
C PRO A 344 8.73 -14.86 -10.15
N ASP A 345 7.60 -14.60 -10.78
CA ASP A 345 7.49 -13.54 -11.81
C ASP A 345 7.37 -12.15 -11.18
N ASN A 346 6.89 -12.11 -9.93
CA ASN A 346 6.76 -10.88 -9.14
C ASN A 346 7.12 -11.14 -7.68
N ILE A 347 7.68 -10.13 -7.04
CA ILE A 347 7.86 -10.08 -5.58
C ILE A 347 7.35 -8.73 -5.09
N THR A 348 6.49 -8.74 -4.05
CA THR A 348 6.12 -7.52 -3.36
C THR A 348 6.78 -7.50 -1.98
N ILE A 349 7.62 -6.52 -1.76
CA ILE A 349 8.30 -6.29 -0.48
C ILE A 349 7.47 -5.31 0.34
N HIS A 350 6.94 -5.77 1.46
CA HIS A 350 6.22 -4.95 2.42
C HIS A 350 7.09 -4.64 3.63
N SER A 351 7.13 -3.40 4.05
CA SER A 351 7.63 -3.04 5.38
C SER A 351 6.49 -3.17 6.39
N LEU A 352 6.73 -3.87 7.49
CA LEU A 352 5.72 -4.08 8.53
C LEU A 352 5.13 -2.76 9.00
N ALA A 353 3.82 -2.63 8.90
CA ALA A 353 3.08 -1.48 9.40
C ALA A 353 2.24 -1.89 10.60
N ILE A 354 2.53 -1.28 11.76
CA ILE A 354 1.80 -1.56 12.99
C ILE A 354 0.48 -0.82 12.96
N LYS A 355 -0.60 -1.56 12.79
CA LYS A 355 -1.97 -1.02 12.69
C LYS A 355 -2.70 -1.17 14.02
N ARG A 356 -3.47 -0.16 14.38
CA ARG A 356 -4.22 -0.11 15.64
C ARG A 356 -5.07 -1.36 15.90
N ALA A 357 -5.69 -1.93 14.86
CA ALA A 357 -6.57 -3.10 14.97
C ALA A 357 -5.84 -4.45 14.84
N ALA A 358 -4.54 -4.47 14.53
CA ALA A 358 -3.77 -5.71 14.43
C ALA A 358 -3.49 -6.28 15.82
N ARG A 359 -3.51 -7.62 15.94
CA ARG A 359 -3.15 -8.31 17.20
C ARG A 359 -1.75 -7.96 17.67
N LEU A 360 -0.82 -7.73 16.77
CA LEU A 360 0.54 -7.28 17.08
C LEU A 360 0.53 -6.00 17.93
N ASN A 361 -0.35 -5.04 17.61
CA ASN A 361 -0.49 -3.81 18.39
C ASN A 361 -1.23 -4.05 19.72
N LEU A 362 -2.22 -4.94 19.73
CA LEU A 362 -3.00 -5.26 20.94
C LEU A 362 -2.19 -6.07 21.96
N GLU A 363 -1.21 -6.83 21.49
CA GLU A 363 -0.32 -7.68 22.30
C GLU A 363 1.14 -7.14 22.26
N TRP A 364 1.32 -5.81 22.15
CA TRP A 364 2.61 -5.15 21.92
C TRP A 364 3.72 -5.60 22.86
N ASP A 365 3.46 -5.59 24.16
CA ASP A 365 4.44 -5.93 25.20
C ASP A 365 5.06 -7.34 25.01
N LYS A 366 4.33 -8.22 24.33
CA LYS A 366 4.80 -9.59 24.06
C LYS A 366 5.77 -9.67 22.89
N TYR A 367 5.66 -8.75 21.93
CA TYR A 367 6.39 -8.84 20.66
C TYR A 367 7.40 -7.71 20.45
N GLU A 368 7.34 -6.62 21.20
CA GLU A 368 8.20 -5.46 21.05
C GLU A 368 9.69 -5.83 21.00
N SER A 369 10.16 -6.65 21.95
CA SER A 369 11.56 -7.09 22.00
C SER A 369 11.99 -8.05 20.88
N LEU A 370 11.05 -8.56 20.10
CA LEU A 370 11.29 -9.44 18.96
C LEU A 370 11.26 -8.71 17.62
N LEU A 371 10.84 -7.43 17.59
CA LEU A 371 10.75 -6.67 16.35
C LEU A 371 12.13 -6.25 15.87
N MET A 372 12.40 -6.50 14.60
CA MET A 372 13.56 -5.95 13.91
C MET A 372 13.22 -4.52 13.43
N GLU A 373 14.09 -3.58 13.70
CA GLU A 373 14.01 -2.28 13.03
C GLU A 373 14.35 -2.48 11.54
N ASN A 374 13.43 -2.13 10.64
CA ASN A 374 13.72 -2.14 9.22
C ASN A 374 14.73 -1.03 8.90
N SER A 375 15.70 -1.29 8.05
CA SER A 375 16.80 -0.39 7.73
C SER A 375 16.99 -0.23 6.22
N SER A 376 17.73 0.81 5.81
CA SER A 376 18.13 0.99 4.42
C SER A 376 18.94 -0.20 3.89
N GLU A 377 19.75 -0.84 4.75
CA GLU A 377 20.52 -2.03 4.39
C GLU A 377 19.61 -3.21 4.02
N VAL A 378 18.56 -3.45 4.80
CA VAL A 378 17.57 -4.53 4.53
C VAL A 378 16.78 -4.24 3.26
N MET A 379 16.35 -2.99 3.07
CA MET A 379 15.67 -2.57 1.83
C MET A 379 16.55 -2.76 0.60
N LYS A 380 17.82 -2.34 0.69
CA LYS A 380 18.81 -2.50 -0.38
C LYS A 380 19.10 -3.97 -0.68
N LEU A 381 19.26 -4.79 0.35
CA LEU A 381 19.43 -6.23 0.19
C LEU A 381 18.30 -6.84 -0.65
N THR A 382 17.04 -6.54 -0.32
CA THR A 382 15.89 -7.10 -1.04
C THR A 382 15.80 -6.58 -2.46
N GLU A 383 16.09 -5.29 -2.69
CA GLU A 383 16.18 -4.71 -4.03
C GLU A 383 17.24 -5.39 -4.89
N ASP A 384 18.45 -5.57 -4.37
CA ASP A 384 19.57 -6.19 -5.10
C ASP A 384 19.24 -7.65 -5.49
N TYR A 385 18.59 -8.42 -4.61
CA TYR A 385 18.10 -9.74 -4.95
C TYR A 385 17.03 -9.71 -6.05
N CYS A 386 16.03 -8.82 -5.96
CA CYS A 386 15.00 -8.67 -6.99
C CYS A 386 15.64 -8.33 -8.34
N ARG A 387 16.52 -7.34 -8.38
CA ARG A 387 17.23 -6.95 -9.62
C ARG A 387 18.11 -8.08 -10.16
N SER A 388 18.78 -8.87 -9.28
CA SER A 388 19.57 -10.03 -9.71
C SER A 388 18.73 -11.15 -10.34
N MET A 389 17.42 -11.16 -10.12
CA MET A 389 16.46 -12.06 -10.75
C MET A 389 15.81 -11.45 -12.03
N GLY A 390 16.23 -10.24 -12.43
CA GLY A 390 15.64 -9.52 -13.55
C GLY A 390 14.29 -8.87 -13.23
N LEU A 391 13.93 -8.82 -11.96
CA LEU A 391 12.71 -8.13 -11.52
C LEU A 391 12.99 -6.64 -11.38
N GLU A 392 12.07 -5.83 -11.87
CA GLU A 392 12.17 -4.38 -11.90
C GLU A 392 11.05 -3.74 -11.08
N PRO A 393 11.32 -2.64 -10.31
CA PRO A 393 10.28 -1.97 -9.53
C PRO A 393 9.24 -1.36 -10.46
N TYR A 394 7.93 -1.54 -10.15
CA TYR A 394 6.85 -1.07 -11.00
C TYR A 394 5.73 -0.34 -10.29
N TYR A 395 5.66 -0.42 -8.97
CA TYR A 395 4.80 0.42 -8.14
C TYR A 395 5.35 0.53 -6.73
N LEU A 396 4.96 1.60 -6.04
CA LEU A 396 5.40 1.89 -4.69
C LEU A 396 4.30 2.60 -3.91
N TYR A 397 4.16 2.22 -2.64
CA TYR A 397 3.32 2.96 -1.73
C TYR A 397 3.84 2.92 -0.30
N ARG A 398 3.43 3.90 0.50
CA ARG A 398 3.77 4.00 1.91
C ARG A 398 2.51 3.92 2.76
N GLN A 399 2.69 3.57 4.02
CA GLN A 399 1.64 3.61 5.01
C GLN A 399 2.12 4.44 6.22
N LYS A 400 1.18 4.86 7.06
CA LYS A 400 1.54 5.46 8.34
C LYS A 400 2.04 4.36 9.29
N ASN A 401 3.00 4.71 10.16
CA ASN A 401 3.57 3.82 11.18
C ASN A 401 4.23 2.56 10.58
N MET A 402 4.98 2.72 9.50
CA MET A 402 5.83 1.68 8.95
C MET A 402 7.16 1.62 9.69
N ALA A 403 7.66 0.42 9.91
CA ALA A 403 8.98 0.20 10.49
C ALA A 403 10.06 0.93 9.67
N GLY A 404 10.90 1.73 10.33
CA GLY A 404 11.96 2.53 9.67
C GLY A 404 11.46 3.61 8.71
N ASN A 405 10.15 3.91 8.66
CA ASN A 405 9.54 4.88 7.73
C ASN A 405 9.78 4.58 6.24
N PHE A 406 9.99 3.31 5.90
CA PHE A 406 10.22 2.84 4.54
C PHE A 406 8.92 2.68 3.75
N GLU A 407 9.02 2.12 2.57
CA GLU A 407 7.95 1.90 1.61
C GLU A 407 7.64 0.41 1.41
N ASN A 408 6.57 0.15 0.66
CA ASN A 408 6.29 -1.13 0.03
C ASN A 408 6.58 -0.99 -1.47
N VAL A 409 7.29 -1.94 -2.04
CA VAL A 409 7.66 -1.93 -3.47
C VAL A 409 7.29 -3.25 -4.13
N GLY A 410 6.62 -3.17 -5.26
CA GLY A 410 6.41 -4.32 -6.14
C GLY A 410 7.45 -4.37 -7.24
N TYR A 411 8.07 -5.53 -7.38
CA TYR A 411 9.04 -5.87 -8.43
C TYR A 411 8.46 -6.93 -9.34
N ALA A 412 8.66 -6.81 -10.64
CA ALA A 412 8.14 -7.75 -11.63
C ALA A 412 9.10 -7.95 -12.80
N LEU A 413 9.03 -9.11 -13.43
CA LEU A 413 9.62 -9.32 -14.76
C LEU A 413 8.92 -8.41 -15.79
N PRO A 414 9.62 -7.98 -16.85
CA PRO A 414 9.00 -7.23 -17.94
C PRO A 414 7.74 -7.91 -18.47
N GLY A 415 6.64 -7.16 -18.56
CA GLY A 415 5.33 -7.67 -19.01
C GLY A 415 4.54 -8.48 -17.97
N LYS A 416 5.02 -8.62 -16.74
CA LYS A 416 4.35 -9.37 -15.67
C LYS A 416 3.86 -8.49 -14.50
N ALA A 417 4.00 -7.17 -14.59
CA ALA A 417 3.58 -6.22 -13.57
C ALA A 417 2.09 -6.30 -13.26
N GLY A 418 1.72 -6.10 -11.99
CA GLY A 418 0.33 -6.02 -11.55
C GLY A 418 -0.28 -4.66 -11.89
N ILE A 419 -1.06 -4.59 -12.96
CA ILE A 419 -1.68 -3.36 -13.47
C ILE A 419 -2.69 -2.78 -12.46
N TYR A 420 -3.49 -3.65 -11.83
CA TYR A 420 -4.43 -3.23 -10.79
C TYR A 420 -3.73 -2.48 -9.64
N ASN A 421 -2.54 -2.94 -9.24
CA ASN A 421 -1.76 -2.30 -8.17
C ASN A 421 -1.35 -0.87 -8.55
N ILE A 422 -0.98 -0.63 -9.80
CA ILE A 422 -0.66 0.71 -10.32
C ILE A 422 -1.92 1.58 -10.33
N LEU A 423 -3.02 1.08 -10.90
CA LEU A 423 -4.27 1.82 -11.05
C LEU A 423 -4.85 2.28 -9.72
N ILE A 424 -4.81 1.43 -8.67
CA ILE A 424 -5.30 1.80 -7.34
C ILE A 424 -4.40 2.85 -6.66
N MET A 425 -3.08 2.80 -6.91
CA MET A 425 -2.12 3.76 -6.35
C MET A 425 -2.16 5.09 -7.09
N GLU A 426 -2.20 5.10 -8.40
CA GLU A 426 -2.25 6.32 -9.19
C GLU A 426 -3.61 7.03 -9.17
N GLU A 427 -4.68 6.33 -8.79
CA GLU A 427 -6.05 6.88 -8.72
C GLU A 427 -6.50 7.55 -10.03
N LYS A 428 -6.08 6.99 -11.16
CA LYS A 428 -6.45 7.49 -12.49
C LYS A 428 -7.76 6.90 -13.01
N GLN A 429 -8.20 5.78 -12.43
CA GLN A 429 -9.35 5.01 -12.87
C GLN A 429 -10.29 4.69 -11.72
N SER A 430 -11.59 4.65 -12.02
CA SER A 430 -12.61 4.19 -11.07
C SER A 430 -12.43 2.70 -10.75
N ILE A 431 -12.68 2.35 -9.49
CA ILE A 431 -12.65 0.97 -9.00
C ILE A 431 -14.01 0.64 -8.41
N VAL A 432 -14.69 -0.32 -9.00
CA VAL A 432 -15.94 -0.87 -8.46
C VAL A 432 -15.57 -2.04 -7.57
N ALA A 433 -15.88 -1.90 -6.27
CA ALA A 433 -15.49 -2.88 -5.28
C ALA A 433 -16.72 -3.58 -4.69
N LEU A 434 -16.71 -4.90 -4.72
CA LEU A 434 -17.77 -5.80 -4.29
C LEU A 434 -17.31 -6.60 -3.07
N GLY A 435 -18.28 -7.05 -2.26
CA GLY A 435 -18.01 -7.86 -1.08
C GLY A 435 -17.89 -7.05 0.21
N ALA A 436 -18.00 -7.71 1.35
CA ALA A 436 -17.99 -7.08 2.67
C ALA A 436 -16.67 -6.36 2.96
N GLY A 437 -16.75 -5.13 3.45
CA GLY A 437 -15.60 -4.30 3.81
C GLY A 437 -14.82 -3.73 2.62
N SER A 438 -15.29 -3.90 1.39
CA SER A 438 -14.69 -3.30 0.20
C SER A 438 -15.10 -1.82 0.04
N THR A 439 -14.26 -1.04 -0.63
CA THR A 439 -14.48 0.39 -0.90
C THR A 439 -14.45 0.66 -2.39
N SER A 440 -15.57 1.05 -2.96
CA SER A 440 -15.65 1.56 -4.32
C SER A 440 -15.12 2.98 -4.38
N LYS A 441 -14.41 3.31 -5.47
CA LYS A 441 -13.79 4.60 -5.71
C LYS A 441 -14.20 5.11 -7.09
N ALA A 442 -14.92 6.23 -7.15
CA ALA A 442 -15.21 6.94 -8.39
C ALA A 442 -14.16 8.03 -8.61
N VAL A 443 -13.57 8.06 -9.80
CA VAL A 443 -12.65 9.09 -10.26
C VAL A 443 -13.37 9.90 -11.32
N PHE A 444 -13.58 11.17 -11.04
CA PHE A 444 -14.28 12.11 -11.91
C PHE A 444 -13.31 13.02 -12.68
N PRO A 445 -13.75 13.64 -13.77
CA PRO A 445 -12.97 14.66 -14.46
C PRO A 445 -12.44 15.73 -13.50
N GLY A 446 -11.19 16.19 -13.71
CA GLY A 446 -10.53 17.13 -12.81
C GLY A 446 -9.95 16.51 -11.54
N GLY A 447 -9.94 15.19 -11.42
CA GLY A 447 -9.27 14.48 -10.31
C GLY A 447 -10.05 14.43 -9.00
N ARG A 448 -11.35 14.81 -9.01
CA ARG A 448 -12.23 14.62 -7.84
C ARG A 448 -12.47 13.13 -7.62
N ILE A 449 -12.32 12.69 -6.37
CA ILE A 449 -12.48 11.28 -5.98
C ILE A 449 -13.53 11.18 -4.88
N GLU A 450 -14.51 10.30 -5.11
CA GLU A 450 -15.52 9.94 -4.13
C GLU A 450 -15.47 8.44 -3.82
N ARG A 451 -15.98 8.05 -2.66
CA ARG A 451 -15.94 6.67 -2.19
C ARG A 451 -17.28 6.23 -1.63
N ALA A 452 -17.57 4.94 -1.82
CA ALA A 452 -18.68 4.26 -1.16
C ALA A 452 -18.19 2.94 -0.56
N ASP A 453 -18.44 2.78 0.74
CA ASP A 453 -17.99 1.62 1.50
C ASP A 453 -19.12 0.61 1.65
N ASN A 454 -18.83 -0.66 1.43
CA ASN A 454 -19.64 -1.76 1.91
C ASN A 454 -19.39 -1.94 3.41
N VAL A 455 -20.43 -2.35 4.14
CA VAL A 455 -20.27 -2.66 5.56
C VAL A 455 -19.24 -3.78 5.75
N LYS A 456 -18.46 -3.70 6.83
CA LYS A 456 -17.39 -4.68 7.10
C LYS A 456 -17.94 -6.00 7.61
N ASP A 457 -18.98 -5.94 8.43
CA ASP A 457 -19.61 -7.12 8.99
C ASP A 457 -20.31 -7.96 7.90
N VAL A 458 -19.94 -9.24 7.82
CA VAL A 458 -20.41 -10.17 6.77
C VAL A 458 -21.92 -10.43 6.88
N GLU A 459 -22.45 -10.52 8.11
CA GLU A 459 -23.88 -10.73 8.33
C GLU A 459 -24.71 -9.52 7.88
N LEU A 460 -24.25 -8.32 8.25
CA LEU A 460 -24.88 -7.07 7.82
C LEU A 460 -24.74 -6.86 6.31
N TYR A 461 -23.61 -7.29 5.73
CA TYR A 461 -23.41 -7.22 4.28
C TYR A 461 -24.45 -8.08 3.54
N MET A 462 -24.60 -9.35 3.92
CA MET A 462 -25.56 -10.26 3.29
C MET A 462 -27.02 -9.79 3.47
N SER A 463 -27.36 -9.37 4.68
CA SER A 463 -28.73 -8.95 4.99
C SER A 463 -29.12 -7.57 4.42
N ARG A 464 -28.14 -6.72 4.12
CA ARG A 464 -28.32 -5.34 3.61
C ARG A 464 -27.72 -5.15 2.21
N ILE A 465 -27.68 -6.21 1.41
CA ILE A 465 -27.01 -6.17 0.09
C ILE A 465 -27.63 -5.11 -0.84
N ASP A 466 -28.95 -4.95 -0.81
CA ASP A 466 -29.62 -3.95 -1.63
C ASP A 466 -29.20 -2.52 -1.26
N GLU A 467 -28.92 -2.25 0.03
CA GLU A 467 -28.36 -0.96 0.45
C GLU A 467 -26.94 -0.76 -0.07
N MET A 468 -26.10 -1.82 -0.08
CA MET A 468 -24.74 -1.72 -0.65
C MET A 468 -24.79 -1.37 -2.13
N ILE A 469 -25.76 -1.92 -2.86
CA ILE A 469 -26.01 -1.59 -4.27
C ILE A 469 -26.46 -0.12 -4.41
N GLU A 470 -27.38 0.35 -3.57
CA GLU A 470 -27.84 1.75 -3.61
C GLU A 470 -26.72 2.76 -3.31
N ARG A 471 -25.81 2.45 -2.38
CA ARG A 471 -24.62 3.28 -2.13
C ARG A 471 -23.74 3.42 -3.38
N LYS A 472 -23.54 2.35 -4.14
CA LYS A 472 -22.80 2.38 -5.40
C LYS A 472 -23.59 3.13 -6.47
N ARG A 473 -24.90 2.92 -6.55
CA ARG A 473 -25.77 3.65 -7.47
C ARG A 473 -25.69 5.17 -7.21
N ALA A 474 -25.69 5.58 -5.95
CA ALA A 474 -25.51 6.99 -5.58
C ALA A 474 -24.14 7.54 -5.95
N LEU A 475 -23.06 6.72 -5.75
CA LEU A 475 -21.69 7.11 -6.06
C LEU A 475 -21.45 7.35 -7.57
N TYR A 476 -22.04 6.51 -8.43
CA TYR A 476 -21.80 6.54 -9.88
C TYR A 476 -22.94 7.22 -10.68
N LYS A 477 -23.92 7.83 -9.98
CA LYS A 477 -24.90 8.70 -10.62
C LYS A 477 -24.26 10.06 -10.89
N GLU A 478 -23.98 10.33 -12.13
CA GLU A 478 -23.95 11.67 -12.73
C GLU A 478 -24.93 11.75 -13.85
#